data_0cd38138ebb18f061b604cc66d9395b3
#
_entry.id   0cd38138ebb18f061b604cc66d9395b3
#
_cell.length_a   1.000
_cell.length_b   1.000
_cell.length_c   1.000
_cell.angle_alpha   90.00
_cell.angle_beta   90.00
_cell.angle_gamma   90.00
#
_symmetry.space_group_name_H-M   'P 1'
#
loop_
_entity.id
_entity.type
_entity.pdbx_description
1 polymer ?
#
loop_
_entity_poly.entity_id
_entity_poly.type
_entity_poly.pdbx_seq_one_letter_code
_entity_poly.pdbx_strand_id
1 'polypeptide(L)'
;PGAKCDKGDGGAVASLRPDVRNAWMAQNPLPPELRFYSLVTLPTPERISRIISKSYKDLGRIDWRNDSQVIYSDEVIPGSTLLGFLNADHWAIAVPLNRSHPAISRSLVDQNDYPREAMLEALLRFIEEDLDARALH
;
A
#
# COMPACT_ATOMS: atom_id res chain seq x y z
N PRO A 1 -18.65 -3.31 28.16
CA PRO A 1 -17.84 -4.51 28.32
C PRO A 1 -17.13 -4.77 27.00
N GLY A 2 -15.79 -4.52 26.97
CA GLY A 2 -14.99 -4.79 25.79
C GLY A 2 -14.93 -6.30 25.55
N ALA A 3 -15.06 -6.74 24.31
CA ALA A 3 -14.83 -8.13 23.96
C ALA A 3 -13.38 -8.49 24.35
N LYS A 4 -13.23 -9.52 25.17
CA LYS A 4 -11.92 -10.13 25.38
C LYS A 4 -11.62 -10.97 24.14
N CYS A 5 -10.69 -10.47 23.32
CA CYS A 5 -10.13 -11.32 22.27
C CYS A 5 -9.13 -12.28 22.90
N ASP A 6 -9.23 -13.55 22.60
CA ASP A 6 -8.19 -14.51 22.95
C ASP A 6 -6.89 -14.12 22.25
N LYS A 7 -5.78 -14.36 22.96
CA LYS A 7 -4.45 -14.06 22.38
C LYS A 7 -4.23 -14.98 21.19
N GLY A 8 -4.20 -14.39 19.98
CA GLY A 8 -3.92 -15.15 18.76
C GLY A 8 -2.52 -15.77 18.76
N ASP A 9 -2.31 -16.73 17.90
CA ASP A 9 -1.03 -17.45 17.70
C ASP A 9 0.04 -16.62 16.96
N GLY A 10 -0.29 -15.38 16.58
CA GLY A 10 0.59 -14.52 15.76
C GLY A 10 0.62 -14.88 14.27
N GLY A 11 -0.20 -15.82 13.83
CA GLY A 11 -0.24 -16.27 12.45
C GLY A 11 -0.52 -15.17 11.44
N ALA A 12 -1.37 -14.20 11.80
CA ALA A 12 -1.64 -13.04 10.95
C ALA A 12 -0.37 -12.21 10.65
N VAL A 13 0.45 -11.96 11.66
CA VAL A 13 1.72 -11.23 11.49
C VAL A 13 2.72 -12.07 10.69
N ALA A 14 2.82 -13.36 11.00
CA ALA A 14 3.70 -14.28 10.26
C ALA A 14 3.32 -14.36 8.78
N SER A 15 2.04 -14.34 8.45
CA SER A 15 1.56 -14.39 7.06
C SER A 15 1.88 -13.14 6.23
N LEU A 16 2.23 -12.02 6.87
CA LEU A 16 2.63 -10.78 6.19
C LEU A 16 4.12 -10.73 5.86
N ARG A 17 4.91 -11.68 6.33
CA ARG A 17 6.34 -11.71 6.03
C ARG A 17 6.58 -11.96 4.54
N PRO A 18 7.51 -11.23 3.89
CA PRO A 18 7.78 -11.37 2.46
C PRO A 18 8.14 -12.80 2.04
N ASP A 19 8.97 -13.50 2.82
CA ASP A 19 9.36 -14.88 2.56
C ASP A 19 8.16 -15.84 2.57
N VAL A 20 7.24 -15.66 3.52
CA VAL A 20 6.01 -16.46 3.63
C VAL A 20 5.06 -16.15 2.47
N ARG A 21 4.87 -14.87 2.15
CA ARG A 21 4.02 -14.45 1.04
C ARG A 21 4.54 -14.91 -0.31
N ASN A 22 5.84 -14.77 -0.56
CA ASN A 22 6.45 -15.21 -1.81
C ASN A 22 6.36 -16.73 -1.98
N ALA A 23 6.60 -17.51 -0.92
CA ALA A 23 6.41 -18.96 -0.95
C ALA A 23 4.95 -19.35 -1.21
N TRP A 24 4.00 -18.64 -0.63
CA TRP A 24 2.56 -18.84 -0.88
C TRP A 24 2.19 -18.49 -2.32
N MET A 25 2.64 -17.36 -2.85
CA MET A 25 2.37 -16.93 -4.22
C MET A 25 2.94 -17.90 -5.26
N ALA A 26 4.12 -18.48 -5.00
CA ALA A 26 4.70 -19.50 -5.88
C ALA A 26 3.83 -20.76 -6.00
N GLN A 27 3.06 -21.09 -4.97
CA GLN A 27 2.14 -22.23 -4.95
C GLN A 27 0.72 -21.88 -5.38
N ASN A 28 0.39 -20.60 -5.40
CA ASN A 28 -0.94 -20.08 -5.71
C ASN A 28 -0.80 -18.98 -6.79
N PRO A 29 -0.55 -19.36 -8.05
CA PRO A 29 -0.37 -18.38 -9.11
C PRO A 29 -1.66 -17.56 -9.31
N LEU A 30 -1.49 -16.33 -9.74
CA LEU A 30 -2.62 -15.46 -10.05
C LEU A 30 -3.45 -16.06 -11.19
N PRO A 31 -4.79 -15.97 -11.12
CA PRO A 31 -5.66 -16.41 -12.20
C PRO A 31 -5.31 -15.69 -13.51
N PRO A 32 -4.99 -16.42 -14.59
CA PRO A 32 -4.52 -15.80 -15.84
C PRO A 32 -5.60 -14.99 -16.56
N GLU A 33 -6.86 -15.25 -16.26
CA GLU A 33 -8.02 -14.54 -16.79
C GLU A 33 -8.25 -13.17 -16.15
N LEU A 34 -7.63 -12.91 -14.98
CA LEU A 34 -7.75 -11.64 -14.26
C LEU A 34 -6.57 -10.72 -14.55
N ARG A 35 -6.83 -9.43 -14.45
CA ARG A 35 -5.81 -8.40 -14.56
C ARG A 35 -5.45 -7.89 -13.18
N PHE A 36 -4.15 -7.77 -12.94
CA PHE A 36 -3.62 -7.25 -11.70
C PHE A 36 -2.78 -6.01 -11.99
N TYR A 37 -3.01 -4.98 -11.22
CA TYR A 37 -2.30 -3.71 -11.31
C TYR A 37 -1.69 -3.39 -9.95
N SER A 38 -0.48 -2.85 -9.96
CA SER A 38 0.20 -2.39 -8.75
C SER A 38 0.45 -0.90 -8.82
N LEU A 39 0.14 -0.21 -7.73
CA LEU A 39 0.58 1.15 -7.44
C LEU A 39 1.47 1.08 -6.20
N VAL A 40 2.65 1.65 -6.29
CA VAL A 40 3.66 1.59 -5.22
C VAL A 40 3.74 2.92 -4.50
N THR A 41 3.72 2.90 -3.19
CA THR A 41 3.95 4.08 -2.37
C THR A 41 5.44 4.29 -2.14
N LEU A 42 5.96 5.43 -2.61
CA LEU A 42 7.37 5.79 -2.48
C LEU A 42 7.49 7.28 -2.11
N PRO A 43 7.24 7.60 -0.85
CA PRO A 43 7.25 8.99 -0.38
C PRO A 43 8.67 9.55 -0.35
N THR A 44 8.77 10.84 -0.62
CA THR A 44 9.95 11.61 -0.25
C THR A 44 10.00 11.79 1.27
N PRO A 45 11.18 11.97 1.90
CA PRO A 45 11.31 12.03 3.36
C PRO A 45 10.40 13.05 4.05
N GLU A 46 10.13 14.18 3.40
CA GLU A 46 9.25 15.24 3.89
C GLU A 46 7.75 14.87 3.84
N ARG A 47 7.40 13.83 3.11
CA ARG A 47 6.03 13.31 3.02
C ARG A 47 5.74 12.18 4.01
N ILE A 48 6.68 11.90 4.91
CA ILE A 48 6.50 10.89 5.96
C ILE A 48 5.83 11.51 7.18
N SER A 49 4.69 10.96 7.56
CA SER A 49 3.99 11.36 8.78
C SER A 49 4.81 11.04 10.03
N ARG A 50 4.74 11.94 11.02
CA ARG A 50 5.55 11.84 12.25
C ARG A 50 5.39 10.52 12.98
N ILE A 51 4.17 9.98 13.03
CA ILE A 51 3.89 8.72 13.75
C ILE A 51 4.65 7.52 13.18
N ILE A 52 4.95 7.51 11.88
CA ILE A 52 5.62 6.40 11.19
C ILE A 52 7.06 6.72 10.76
N SER A 53 7.57 7.91 11.14
CA SER A 53 8.92 8.34 10.75
C SER A 53 10.03 7.45 11.30
N LYS A 54 9.84 6.84 12.47
CA LYS A 54 10.81 5.88 13.03
C LYS A 54 10.88 4.62 12.18
N SER A 55 9.73 4.07 11.82
CA SER A 55 9.64 2.87 10.98
C SER A 55 10.24 3.11 9.60
N TYR A 56 10.00 4.29 8.99
CA TYR A 56 10.65 4.69 7.75
C TYR A 56 12.18 4.62 7.81
N LYS A 57 12.76 5.16 8.89
CA LYS A 57 14.21 5.13 9.09
C LYS A 57 14.74 3.73 9.37
N ASP A 58 14.00 2.92 10.09
CA ASP A 58 14.40 1.55 10.41
C ASP A 58 14.37 0.66 9.18
N LEU A 59 13.33 0.73 8.36
CA LEU A 59 13.26 0.06 7.05
C LEU A 59 14.30 0.60 6.06
N GLY A 60 14.59 1.89 6.12
CA GLY A 60 15.59 2.53 5.28
C GLY A 60 17.01 2.00 5.44
N ARG A 61 17.29 1.25 6.52
CA ARG A 61 18.56 0.53 6.69
C ARG A 61 18.63 -0.75 5.84
N ILE A 62 17.48 -1.27 5.43
CA ILE A 62 17.36 -2.43 4.55
C ILE A 62 17.28 -1.95 3.12
N ASP A 63 16.27 -1.10 2.82
CA ASP A 63 16.12 -0.41 1.56
C ASP A 63 15.47 0.97 1.80
N TRP A 64 16.10 2.04 1.28
CA TRP A 64 15.58 3.40 1.42
C TRP A 64 14.23 3.61 0.71
N ARG A 65 13.93 2.75 -0.25
CA ARG A 65 12.67 2.77 -1.01
C ARG A 65 11.58 2.05 -0.22
N ASN A 66 10.97 2.74 0.71
CA ASN A 66 9.89 2.21 1.53
C ASN A 66 8.87 3.29 1.88
N ASP A 67 7.67 2.89 2.22
CA ASP A 67 6.57 3.78 2.58
C ASP A 67 6.37 3.92 4.10
N SER A 68 7.30 3.46 4.90
CA SER A 68 7.33 3.35 6.37
C SER A 68 6.81 2.02 6.92
N GLN A 69 6.16 1.18 6.15
CA GLN A 69 5.69 -0.14 6.58
C GLN A 69 6.09 -1.25 5.62
N VAL A 70 6.23 -0.94 4.34
CA VAL A 70 6.55 -1.91 3.29
C VAL A 70 7.71 -1.38 2.45
N ILE A 71 8.59 -2.26 2.00
CA ILE A 71 9.62 -1.96 1.00
C ILE A 71 8.97 -2.05 -0.38
N TYR A 72 9.32 -1.14 -1.28
CA TYR A 72 8.69 -0.98 -2.58
C TYR A 72 8.54 -2.26 -3.40
N SER A 73 9.54 -3.17 -3.31
CA SER A 73 9.52 -4.44 -4.03
C SER A 73 8.41 -5.39 -3.56
N ASP A 74 7.99 -5.25 -2.29
CA ASP A 74 6.97 -6.09 -1.68
C ASP A 74 5.55 -5.53 -1.91
N GLU A 75 5.44 -4.32 -2.48
CA GLU A 75 4.18 -3.72 -2.90
C GLU A 75 3.77 -4.13 -4.33
N VAL A 76 4.70 -4.69 -5.10
CA VAL A 76 4.42 -5.14 -6.47
C VAL A 76 3.96 -6.59 -6.47
N ILE A 77 2.74 -6.83 -6.91
CA ILE A 77 2.23 -8.18 -7.10
C ILE A 77 2.97 -8.82 -8.28
N PRO A 78 3.65 -9.98 -8.11
CA PRO A 78 4.29 -10.67 -9.22
C PRO A 78 3.32 -10.95 -10.37
N GLY A 79 3.68 -10.54 -11.59
CA GLY A 79 2.82 -10.69 -12.76
C GLY A 79 1.78 -9.57 -12.96
N SER A 80 1.72 -8.58 -12.09
CA SER A 80 0.88 -7.40 -12.29
C SER A 80 1.54 -6.36 -13.22
N THR A 81 0.72 -5.46 -13.75
CA THR A 81 1.20 -4.25 -14.42
C THR A 81 1.49 -3.18 -13.38
N LEU A 82 2.74 -2.75 -13.27
CA LEU A 82 3.12 -1.62 -12.42
C LEU A 82 2.67 -0.31 -13.10
N LEU A 83 1.74 0.41 -12.49
CA LEU A 83 1.19 1.65 -13.04
C LEU A 83 2.02 2.89 -12.66
N GLY A 84 2.71 2.86 -11.52
CA GLY A 84 3.54 3.96 -11.11
C GLY A 84 3.81 4.03 -9.62
N PHE A 85 4.41 5.17 -9.23
CA PHE A 85 4.82 5.46 -7.86
C PHE A 85 4.04 6.66 -7.32
N LEU A 86 3.61 6.55 -6.08
CA LEU A 86 2.81 7.55 -5.38
C LEU A 86 3.66 8.22 -4.29
N ASN A 87 3.77 9.54 -4.31
CA ASN A 87 4.49 10.30 -3.27
C ASN A 87 3.60 10.47 -2.02
N ALA A 88 3.34 9.37 -1.36
CA ALA A 88 2.53 9.29 -0.14
C ALA A 88 3.07 8.20 0.78
N ASP A 89 2.99 8.41 2.09
CA ASP A 89 3.31 7.36 3.05
C ASP A 89 2.15 6.34 3.17
N HIS A 90 2.42 5.23 3.82
CA HIS A 90 1.48 4.13 3.97
C HIS A 90 0.11 4.54 4.53
N TRP A 91 0.07 5.48 5.45
CA TRP A 91 -1.18 5.92 6.07
C TRP A 91 -1.89 7.00 5.24
N ALA A 92 -1.12 7.84 4.56
CA ALA A 92 -1.68 8.89 3.70
C ALA A 92 -2.48 8.30 2.54
N ILE A 93 -2.05 7.16 1.97
CA ILE A 93 -2.77 6.51 0.87
C ILE A 93 -3.97 5.69 1.36
N ALA A 94 -3.88 5.07 2.55
CA ALA A 94 -4.86 4.10 3.00
C ALA A 94 -6.08 4.73 3.68
N VAL A 95 -5.90 5.81 4.46
CA VAL A 95 -6.94 6.29 5.40
C VAL A 95 -7.23 7.79 5.23
N PRO A 96 -8.51 8.19 4.98
CA PRO A 96 -8.89 9.59 4.81
C PRO A 96 -9.01 10.35 6.15
N LEU A 97 -7.95 10.35 6.97
CA LEU A 97 -7.97 10.94 8.31
C LEU A 97 -8.25 12.43 8.33
N ASN A 98 -7.88 13.16 7.29
CA ASN A 98 -8.15 14.60 7.20
C ASN A 98 -9.65 14.95 7.32
N ARG A 99 -10.50 14.11 6.75
CA ARG A 99 -11.96 14.34 6.78
C ARG A 99 -12.60 13.83 8.06
N SER A 100 -12.23 12.61 8.46
CA SER A 100 -12.88 11.93 9.59
C SER A 100 -12.34 12.37 10.95
N HIS A 101 -11.05 12.66 11.06
CA HIS A 101 -10.37 12.97 12.31
C HIS A 101 -9.32 14.08 12.15
N PRO A 102 -9.72 15.34 11.92
CA PRO A 102 -8.79 16.45 11.62
C PRO A 102 -7.74 16.69 12.71
N ALA A 103 -8.07 16.45 13.97
CA ALA A 103 -7.13 16.61 15.07
C ALA A 103 -6.01 15.56 15.03
N ILE A 104 -6.35 14.31 14.75
CA ILE A 104 -5.39 13.21 14.58
C ILE A 104 -4.52 13.45 13.35
N SER A 105 -5.13 13.86 12.25
CA SER A 105 -4.42 14.20 11.02
C SER A 105 -3.36 15.28 11.26
N ARG A 106 -3.71 16.37 11.93
CA ARG A 106 -2.75 17.45 12.22
C ARG A 106 -1.64 17.07 13.19
N SER A 107 -1.87 16.12 14.07
CA SER A 107 -0.93 15.80 15.15
C SER A 107 -0.03 14.58 14.89
N LEU A 108 -0.53 13.58 14.19
CA LEU A 108 0.15 12.29 14.04
C LEU A 108 0.35 11.88 12.58
N VAL A 109 -0.71 11.94 11.77
CA VAL A 109 -0.67 11.61 10.34
C VAL A 109 -0.73 12.91 9.54
N ASP A 110 0.26 13.74 9.75
CA ASP A 110 0.32 15.14 9.30
C ASP A 110 0.54 15.29 7.78
N GLN A 111 0.90 14.24 7.08
CA GLN A 111 1.01 14.23 5.62
C GLN A 111 -0.21 13.61 4.92
N ASN A 112 -1.38 13.67 5.53
CA ASN A 112 -2.63 13.04 5.06
C ASN A 112 -3.46 13.91 4.10
N ASP A 113 -2.82 14.73 3.28
CA ASP A 113 -3.45 15.59 2.25
C ASP A 113 -3.39 15.01 0.83
N TYR A 114 -3.00 13.73 0.72
CA TYR A 114 -2.90 13.05 -0.58
C TYR A 114 -4.26 12.98 -1.29
N PRO A 115 -4.34 13.29 -2.60
CA PRO A 115 -5.60 13.32 -3.36
C PRO A 115 -6.07 11.91 -3.77
N ARG A 116 -6.43 11.09 -2.79
CA ARG A 116 -6.83 9.68 -2.98
C ARG A 116 -7.97 9.48 -3.97
N GLU A 117 -8.95 10.38 -3.96
CA GLU A 117 -10.11 10.29 -4.85
C GLU A 117 -9.70 10.50 -6.31
N ALA A 118 -8.85 11.48 -6.57
CA ALA A 118 -8.33 11.73 -7.93
C ALA A 118 -7.45 10.56 -8.39
N MET A 119 -6.64 10.01 -7.50
CA MET A 119 -5.84 8.81 -7.79
C MET A 119 -6.74 7.61 -8.13
N LEU A 120 -7.78 7.37 -7.33
CA LEU A 120 -8.71 6.27 -7.58
C LEU A 120 -9.48 6.47 -8.91
N GLU A 121 -9.92 7.68 -9.20
CA GLU A 121 -10.56 8.00 -10.46
C GLU A 121 -9.63 7.74 -11.66
N ALA A 122 -8.37 8.18 -11.57
CA ALA A 122 -7.38 7.94 -12.61
C ALA A 122 -7.11 6.44 -12.81
N LEU A 123 -7.03 5.67 -11.72
CA LEU A 123 -6.87 4.22 -11.77
C LEU A 123 -8.06 3.54 -12.47
N LEU A 124 -9.27 3.90 -12.11
CA LEU A 124 -10.48 3.30 -12.71
C LEU A 124 -10.59 3.63 -14.19
N ARG A 125 -10.28 4.85 -14.60
CA ARG A 125 -10.23 5.25 -16.03
C ARG A 125 -9.18 4.46 -16.79
N PHE A 126 -7.99 4.30 -16.23
CA PHE A 126 -6.94 3.51 -16.87
C PHE A 126 -7.38 2.04 -17.06
N ILE A 127 -8.02 1.44 -16.05
CA ILE A 127 -8.51 0.06 -16.14
C ILE A 127 -9.57 -0.06 -17.24
N GLU A 128 -10.51 0.88 -17.31
CA GLU A 128 -11.54 0.93 -18.36
C GLU A 128 -10.90 1.00 -19.75
N GLU A 129 -9.97 1.93 -19.96
CA GLU A 129 -9.24 2.09 -21.23
C GLU A 129 -8.43 0.84 -21.61
N ASP A 130 -7.76 0.18 -20.66
CA ASP A 130 -7.00 -1.07 -20.91
C ASP A 130 -7.93 -2.22 -21.29
N LEU A 131 -9.10 -2.31 -20.69
CA LEU A 131 -10.10 -3.32 -21.04
C LEU A 131 -10.70 -3.09 -22.44
N ASP A 132 -11.07 -1.85 -22.74
CA ASP A 132 -11.62 -1.48 -24.04
C ASP A 132 -10.62 -1.70 -25.18
N ALA A 133 -9.37 -1.30 -25.00
CA ALA A 133 -8.31 -1.50 -25.98
C ALA A 133 -8.11 -2.98 -26.34
N ARG A 134 -8.34 -3.88 -25.41
CA ARG A 134 -8.19 -5.34 -25.61
C ARG A 134 -9.43 -6.00 -26.18
N ALA A 135 -10.61 -5.43 -25.97
CA ALA A 135 -11.85 -5.93 -26.58
C ALA A 135 -11.88 -5.75 -28.10
N LEU A 136 -10.98 -4.90 -28.64
CA LEU A 136 -10.83 -4.61 -30.05
C LEU A 136 -9.86 -5.55 -30.80
N HIS A 137 -9.23 -6.48 -30.07
CA HIS A 137 -8.24 -7.46 -30.59
C HIS A 137 -8.66 -8.90 -30.28
#